data_4199a3355da592813bd9bed5c3ffba63
#
_entry.id   4199a3355da592813bd9bed5c3ffba63
#
_cell.length_a   1.000
_cell.length_b   1.000
_cell.length_c   1.000
_cell.angle_alpha   90.00
_cell.angle_beta   90.00
_cell.angle_gamma   90.00
#
_symmetry.space_group_name_H-M   'P 1'
#
loop_
_entity.id
_entity.type
_entity.pdbx_description
1 polymer ?
#
loop_
_entity_poly.entity_id
_entity_poly.type
_entity_poly.pdbx_seq_one_letter_code
_entity_poly.pdbx_strand_id
1 'polypeptide(L)'
;MSFTLTTLRDAIKNYSENTETSFVNNLDLFIRLAEERILKTVQLNVFEKNVSGTMTSSNQYLACPSDFLAPNSLTITNSSSFSYLQFKEKEFVQTFTPNPATTGAPRYYAQFDVDNFVI
;
A
#
# COMPACT_ATOMS: atom_id res chain seq x y z
N MET A 1 9.88 -2.49 -28.14
CA MET A 1 11.18 -1.90 -27.79
C MET A 1 11.33 -2.01 -26.28
N SER A 2 12.34 -2.74 -25.81
CA SER A 2 12.54 -2.92 -24.35
C SER A 2 13.46 -1.82 -23.84
N PHE A 3 12.99 -1.01 -22.94
CA PHE A 3 13.77 0.03 -22.28
C PHE A 3 14.50 -0.61 -21.09
N THR A 4 15.82 -0.69 -21.13
CA THR A 4 16.63 -1.26 -20.06
C THR A 4 17.19 -0.16 -19.15
N LEU A 5 17.63 -0.53 -17.94
CA LEU A 5 18.28 0.41 -17.02
C LEU A 5 19.53 1.05 -17.66
N THR A 6 20.29 0.29 -18.45
CA THR A 6 21.48 0.81 -19.17
C THR A 6 21.08 1.85 -20.20
N THR A 7 20.08 1.57 -21.03
CA THR A 7 19.60 2.53 -22.03
C THR A 7 19.00 3.78 -21.40
N LEU A 8 18.37 3.66 -20.23
CA LEU A 8 17.88 4.80 -19.46
C LEU A 8 19.01 5.68 -18.95
N ARG A 9 20.06 5.09 -18.38
CA ARG A 9 21.24 5.83 -17.93
C ARG A 9 21.92 6.58 -19.07
N ASP A 10 22.09 5.92 -20.21
CA ASP A 10 22.70 6.54 -21.40
C ASP A 10 21.82 7.66 -21.96
N ALA A 11 20.51 7.48 -21.99
CA ALA A 11 19.59 8.52 -22.40
C ALA A 11 19.65 9.75 -21.48
N ILE A 12 19.71 9.55 -20.15
CA ILE A 12 19.83 10.66 -19.19
C ILE A 12 21.15 11.42 -19.38
N LYS A 13 22.28 10.71 -19.55
CA LYS A 13 23.58 11.34 -19.81
C LYS A 13 23.55 12.18 -21.09
N ASN A 14 23.01 11.61 -22.16
CA ASN A 14 22.94 12.27 -23.47
C ASN A 14 22.01 13.50 -23.44
N TYR A 15 20.88 13.39 -22.76
CA TYR A 15 19.90 14.48 -22.65
C TYR A 15 20.40 15.62 -21.75
N SER A 16 21.07 15.28 -20.64
CA SER A 16 21.64 16.27 -19.72
C SER A 16 22.96 16.86 -20.19
N GLU A 17 23.59 16.28 -21.22
CA GLU A 17 24.95 16.62 -21.69
C GLU A 17 25.99 16.67 -20.55
N ASN A 18 25.76 15.90 -19.48
CA ASN A 18 26.58 15.91 -18.29
C ASN A 18 27.26 14.55 -18.09
N THR A 19 28.57 14.55 -18.14
CA THR A 19 29.43 13.38 -17.96
C THR A 19 30.30 13.45 -16.70
N GLU A 20 30.05 14.40 -15.82
CA GLU A 20 30.79 14.51 -14.56
C GLU A 20 30.66 13.23 -13.72
N THR A 21 31.76 12.80 -13.13
CA THR A 21 31.81 11.58 -12.33
C THR A 21 30.81 11.60 -11.17
N SER A 22 30.65 12.73 -10.51
CA SER A 22 29.69 12.92 -9.42
C SER A 22 28.24 12.71 -9.89
N PHE A 23 27.88 13.24 -11.05
CA PHE A 23 26.56 13.06 -11.65
C PHE A 23 26.33 11.59 -12.06
N VAL A 24 27.28 11.00 -12.75
CA VAL A 24 27.19 9.60 -13.24
C VAL A 24 27.06 8.63 -12.07
N ASN A 25 27.78 8.82 -10.97
CA ASN A 25 27.73 7.97 -9.81
C ASN A 25 26.38 8.06 -9.05
N ASN A 26 25.68 9.18 -9.16
CA ASN A 26 24.39 9.39 -8.51
C ASN A 26 23.17 9.11 -9.41
N LEU A 27 23.36 8.70 -10.68
CA LEU A 27 22.25 8.42 -11.58
C LEU A 27 21.29 7.35 -11.03
N ASP A 28 21.80 6.30 -10.42
CA ASP A 28 20.98 5.24 -9.85
C ASP A 28 20.13 5.73 -8.68
N LEU A 29 20.67 6.64 -7.88
CA LEU A 29 19.92 7.29 -6.82
C LEU A 29 18.78 8.14 -7.38
N PHE A 30 19.04 8.92 -8.42
CA PHE A 30 18.01 9.75 -9.05
C PHE A 30 16.89 8.90 -9.69
N ILE A 31 17.26 7.81 -10.37
CA ILE A 31 16.30 6.86 -10.96
C ILE A 31 15.44 6.26 -9.84
N ARG A 32 16.06 5.78 -8.76
CA ARG A 32 15.33 5.17 -7.63
C ARG A 32 14.38 6.16 -6.96
N LEU A 33 14.78 7.41 -6.76
CA LEU A 33 13.91 8.44 -6.21
C LEU A 33 12.72 8.76 -7.12
N ALA A 34 12.94 8.76 -8.45
CA ALA A 34 11.87 8.95 -9.41
C ALA A 34 10.89 7.77 -9.41
N GLU A 35 11.39 6.54 -9.38
CA GLU A 35 10.57 5.32 -9.25
C GLU A 35 9.73 5.35 -7.97
N GLU A 36 10.35 5.66 -6.84
CA GLU A 36 9.64 5.75 -5.56
C GLU A 36 8.53 6.80 -5.59
N ARG A 37 8.78 7.95 -6.20
CA ARG A 37 7.76 8.99 -6.36
C ARG A 37 6.60 8.54 -7.24
N ILE A 38 6.88 7.85 -8.35
CA ILE A 38 5.85 7.31 -9.25
C ILE A 38 5.02 6.28 -8.50
N LEU A 39 5.66 5.32 -7.82
CA LEU A 39 4.98 4.26 -7.10
C LEU A 39 4.07 4.78 -5.97
N LYS A 40 4.47 5.87 -5.31
CA LYS A 40 3.66 6.49 -4.24
C LYS A 40 2.52 7.37 -4.77
N THR A 41 2.66 7.92 -5.98
CA THR A 41 1.72 8.90 -6.53
C THR A 41 0.71 8.27 -7.48
N VAL A 42 1.11 7.25 -8.25
CA VAL A 42 0.28 6.64 -9.29
C VAL A 42 -0.25 5.29 -8.80
N GLN A 43 -1.57 5.20 -8.65
CA GLN A 43 -2.25 3.94 -8.34
C GLN A 43 -2.56 3.20 -9.64
N LEU A 44 -1.72 2.24 -9.99
CA LEU A 44 -1.93 1.34 -11.12
C LEU A 44 -2.36 -0.03 -10.63
N ASN A 45 -3.31 -0.65 -11.33
CA ASN A 45 -3.80 -1.99 -11.00
C ASN A 45 -2.67 -3.04 -10.98
N VAL A 46 -1.58 -2.80 -11.72
CA VAL A 46 -0.40 -3.68 -11.72
C VAL A 46 0.31 -3.71 -10.36
N PHE A 47 0.10 -2.72 -9.52
CA PHE A 47 0.67 -2.65 -8.17
C PHE A 47 -0.26 -3.23 -7.09
N GLU A 48 -1.46 -3.67 -7.48
CA GLU A 48 -2.37 -4.31 -6.55
C GLU A 48 -1.81 -5.67 -6.11
N LYS A 49 -1.79 -5.86 -4.80
CA LYS A 49 -1.34 -7.10 -4.18
C LYS A 49 -2.44 -7.65 -3.28
N ASN A 50 -2.78 -8.90 -3.48
CA ASN A 50 -3.70 -9.60 -2.60
C ASN A 50 -2.93 -10.31 -1.49
N VAL A 51 -3.26 -10.01 -0.25
CA VAL A 51 -2.66 -10.60 0.95
C VAL A 51 -3.75 -11.09 1.86
N SER A 52 -3.60 -12.30 2.39
CA SER A 52 -4.50 -12.89 3.37
C SER A 52 -3.90 -12.79 4.76
N GLY A 53 -4.70 -12.39 5.73
CA GLY A 53 -4.37 -12.39 7.15
C GLY A 53 -5.43 -13.10 7.95
N THR A 54 -5.12 -13.44 9.19
CA THR A 54 -6.07 -14.05 10.13
C THR A 54 -6.37 -13.09 11.26
N MET A 55 -7.64 -12.98 11.60
CA MET A 55 -8.09 -12.27 12.79
C MET A 55 -8.30 -13.27 13.93
N THR A 56 -7.89 -12.88 15.12
CA THR A 56 -8.18 -13.63 16.34
C THR A 56 -9.37 -13.03 17.07
N SER A 57 -10.14 -13.87 17.74
CA SER A 57 -11.24 -13.41 18.60
C SER A 57 -10.72 -12.40 19.63
N SER A 58 -11.49 -11.36 19.89
CA SER A 58 -11.17 -10.27 20.81
C SER A 58 -10.06 -9.31 20.33
N ASN A 59 -9.62 -9.42 19.09
CA ASN A 59 -8.69 -8.46 18.51
C ASN A 59 -9.36 -7.75 17.32
N GLN A 60 -9.61 -6.45 17.49
CA GLN A 60 -10.20 -5.60 16.44
C GLN A 60 -9.20 -5.10 15.41
N TYR A 61 -7.91 -5.39 15.58
CA TYR A 61 -6.85 -4.92 14.70
C TYR A 61 -6.39 -6.00 13.75
N LEU A 62 -6.25 -5.63 12.48
CA LEU A 62 -5.66 -6.46 11.44
C LEU A 62 -4.37 -5.81 10.97
N ALA A 63 -3.27 -6.53 11.07
CA ALA A 63 -1.97 -6.03 10.62
C ALA A 63 -1.93 -5.84 9.10
N CYS A 64 -1.40 -4.71 8.66
CA CYS A 64 -1.11 -4.44 7.26
C CYS A 64 0.16 -5.16 6.81
N PRO A 65 0.29 -5.52 5.52
CA PRO A 65 1.55 -5.97 4.96
C PRO A 65 2.64 -4.89 5.08
N SER A 66 3.91 -5.30 5.17
CA SER A 66 5.05 -4.36 5.28
C SER A 66 5.24 -3.45 4.05
N ASP A 67 4.68 -3.84 2.92
CA ASP A 67 4.69 -3.10 1.65
C ASP A 67 3.36 -2.38 1.37
N PHE A 68 2.52 -2.21 2.39
CA PHE A 68 1.22 -1.56 2.28
C PHE A 68 1.36 -0.06 1.98
N LEU A 69 0.60 0.42 0.99
CA LEU A 69 0.50 1.83 0.64
C LEU A 69 -0.91 2.38 0.84
N ALA A 70 -1.91 1.70 0.30
CA ALA A 70 -3.30 2.11 0.38
C ALA A 70 -4.24 0.91 0.24
N PRO A 71 -5.40 0.91 0.92
CA PRO A 71 -6.38 -0.15 0.79
C PRO A 71 -7.14 -0.01 -0.53
N ASN A 72 -7.33 -1.13 -1.23
CA ASN A 72 -8.23 -1.21 -2.37
C ASN A 72 -9.57 -1.83 -1.93
N SER A 73 -9.53 -3.05 -1.40
CA SER A 73 -10.69 -3.73 -0.85
C SER A 73 -10.30 -4.67 0.28
N LEU A 74 -11.19 -4.87 1.22
CA LEU A 74 -11.03 -5.84 2.30
C LEU A 74 -12.23 -6.78 2.34
N THR A 75 -11.94 -8.08 2.31
CA THR A 75 -12.95 -9.14 2.36
C THR A 75 -12.70 -10.00 3.58
N ILE A 76 -13.75 -10.32 4.31
CA ILE A 76 -13.71 -11.32 5.38
C ILE A 76 -14.36 -12.59 4.92
N THR A 77 -13.69 -13.70 5.19
CA THR A 77 -14.23 -15.05 4.99
C THR A 77 -14.53 -15.66 6.36
N ASN A 78 -15.78 -16.01 6.58
CA ASN A 78 -16.20 -16.74 7.76
C ASN A 78 -16.86 -18.06 7.32
N SER A 79 -16.18 -19.18 7.60
CA SER A 79 -16.60 -20.54 7.21
C SER A 79 -16.88 -20.69 5.72
N SER A 80 -18.03 -20.28 5.24
CA SER A 80 -18.46 -20.41 3.83
C SER A 80 -19.03 -19.10 3.26
N SER A 81 -19.02 -18.03 4.01
CA SER A 81 -19.54 -16.75 3.58
C SER A 81 -18.42 -15.72 3.40
N PHE A 82 -18.55 -14.95 2.32
CA PHE A 82 -17.66 -13.83 2.00
C PHE A 82 -18.42 -12.53 2.23
N SER A 83 -17.79 -11.59 2.92
CA SER A 83 -18.33 -10.25 3.13
C SER A 83 -17.29 -9.21 2.79
N TYR A 84 -17.65 -8.31 1.87
CA TYR A 84 -16.83 -7.14 1.57
C TYR A 84 -17.09 -6.06 2.62
N LEU A 85 -16.03 -5.55 3.22
CA LEU A 85 -16.11 -4.46 4.17
C LEU A 85 -16.03 -3.11 3.44
N GLN A 86 -16.73 -2.12 3.99
CA GLN A 86 -16.67 -0.76 3.47
C GLN A 86 -15.59 0.03 4.21
N PHE A 87 -14.72 0.69 3.44
CA PHE A 87 -13.75 1.63 3.99
C PHE A 87 -14.47 2.86 4.55
N LYS A 88 -14.13 3.24 5.76
CA LYS A 88 -14.65 4.42 6.45
C LYS A 88 -13.53 5.15 7.19
N GLU A 89 -13.81 6.37 7.61
CA GLU A 89 -12.92 7.11 8.50
C GLU A 89 -12.84 6.45 9.87
N LYS A 90 -11.68 6.55 10.51
CA LYS A 90 -11.41 5.96 11.82
C LYS A 90 -12.45 6.39 12.86
N GLU A 91 -12.80 7.67 12.90
CA GLU A 91 -13.77 8.23 13.83
C GLU A 91 -15.17 7.62 13.65
N PHE A 92 -15.55 7.33 12.40
CA PHE A 92 -16.81 6.65 12.10
C PHE A 92 -16.83 5.25 12.71
N VAL A 93 -15.79 4.45 12.53
CA VAL A 93 -15.73 3.07 13.07
C VAL A 93 -15.76 3.09 14.58
N GLN A 94 -15.03 4.00 15.21
CA GLN A 94 -15.02 4.16 16.68
C GLN A 94 -16.37 4.61 17.23
N THR A 95 -17.09 5.46 16.52
CA THR A 95 -18.44 5.90 16.92
C THR A 95 -19.49 4.81 16.70
N PHE A 96 -19.35 4.03 15.63
CA PHE A 96 -20.26 2.94 15.30
C PHE A 96 -20.13 1.77 16.28
N THR A 97 -18.91 1.45 16.69
CA THR A 97 -18.62 0.41 17.70
C THR A 97 -17.79 0.99 18.84
N PRO A 98 -18.41 1.77 19.76
CA PRO A 98 -17.66 2.44 20.81
C PRO A 98 -17.10 1.47 21.87
N ASN A 99 -17.67 0.29 21.99
CA ASN A 99 -17.18 -0.74 22.91
C ASN A 99 -16.37 -1.79 22.14
N PRO A 100 -15.03 -1.84 22.34
CA PRO A 100 -14.15 -2.78 21.64
C PRO A 100 -14.40 -4.25 21.99
N ALA A 101 -15.16 -4.53 23.05
CA ALA A 101 -15.55 -5.88 23.44
C ALA A 101 -16.79 -6.38 22.70
N THR A 102 -17.43 -5.55 21.88
CA THR A 102 -18.60 -5.96 21.08
C THR A 102 -18.16 -6.95 20.02
N THR A 103 -18.82 -8.10 19.99
CA THR A 103 -18.55 -9.15 18.99
C THR A 103 -19.65 -9.18 17.95
N GLY A 104 -19.30 -9.46 16.70
CA GLY A 104 -20.24 -9.54 15.60
C GLY A 104 -19.54 -9.67 14.26
N ALA A 105 -20.32 -9.78 13.18
CA ALA A 105 -19.78 -9.73 11.84
C ALA A 105 -19.44 -8.29 11.46
N PRO A 106 -18.18 -7.97 11.17
CA PRO A 106 -17.79 -6.61 10.84
C PRO A 106 -18.36 -6.19 9.47
N ARG A 107 -18.62 -4.90 9.32
CA ARG A 107 -19.14 -4.30 8.07
C ARG A 107 -18.26 -3.18 7.55
N TYR A 108 -17.50 -2.56 8.44
CA TYR A 108 -16.68 -1.40 8.15
C TYR A 108 -15.24 -1.66 8.57
N TYR A 109 -14.32 -0.99 7.93
CA TYR A 109 -12.93 -0.96 8.34
C TYR A 109 -12.35 0.43 8.10
N ALA A 110 -11.33 0.77 8.86
CA ALA A 110 -10.58 2.00 8.71
C ALA A 110 -9.10 1.75 8.91
N GLN A 111 -8.26 2.60 8.36
CA GLN A 111 -6.85 2.60 8.68
C GLN A 111 -6.67 3.22 10.07
N PHE A 112 -6.14 2.45 11.00
CA PHE A 112 -5.89 2.91 12.36
C PHE A 112 -4.57 3.65 12.48
N ASP A 113 -3.52 3.04 11.95
CA ASP A 113 -2.16 3.58 11.83
C ASP A 113 -1.49 3.05 10.56
N VAL A 114 -0.18 3.24 10.42
CA VAL A 114 0.60 2.80 9.24
C VAL A 114 0.60 1.27 9.09
N ASP A 115 0.51 0.55 10.21
CA ASP A 115 0.71 -0.90 10.25
C ASP A 115 -0.59 -1.69 10.50
N ASN A 116 -1.71 -1.02 10.83
CA ASN A 116 -2.93 -1.69 11.25
C ASN A 116 -4.20 -1.07 10.69
N PHE A 117 -5.14 -1.94 10.35
CA PHE A 117 -6.56 -1.60 10.20
C PHE A 117 -7.30 -1.85 11.51
N VAL A 118 -8.35 -1.06 11.76
CA VAL A 118 -9.39 -1.34 12.76
C VAL A 118 -10.66 -1.82 12.03
N ILE A 119 -11.30 -2.84 12.60
CA ILE A 119 -12.45 -3.51 11.98
C ILE A 119 -13.60 -3.59 12.98
#